data_be8c8df718ef825d479007e3e0badf59
#
_entry.id   be8c8df718ef825d479007e3e0badf59
#
_cell.length_a   1.000
_cell.length_b   1.000
_cell.length_c   1.000
_cell.angle_alpha   90.00
_cell.angle_beta   90.00
_cell.angle_gamma   90.00
#
_symmetry.space_group_name_H-M   'P 1'
#
loop_
_entity.id
_entity.type
_entity.pdbx_description
1 polymer ?
#
loop_
_entity_poly.entity_id
_entity_poly.type
_entity_poly.pdbx_seq_one_letter_code
_entity_poly.pdbx_strand_id
1 'polypeptide(L)'
;MSYNKKALVISGGGSKGAFAGGVAQYLMNEKKRNYDIFLGTSTGSLMVSHLALGKINALKELYTNVNQHTIFSNNPFIIKKKHGENVITINHLNTLWNLINGRKTFGESKNLRKLIKKNVTEEMFLNIIKNDTEVVVTVSNLSANKVEYKT
;
A
#
# COMPACT_ATOMS: atom_id res chain seq x y z
N MET A 1 -31.83 -10.54 -14.74
CA MET A 1 -30.72 -11.42 -14.42
C MET A 1 -29.90 -10.76 -13.30
N SER A 2 -29.74 -11.43 -12.15
CA SER A 2 -28.90 -10.91 -11.08
C SER A 2 -27.44 -10.95 -11.55
N TYR A 3 -26.83 -9.78 -11.78
CA TYR A 3 -25.42 -9.69 -12.12
C TYR A 3 -24.61 -9.83 -10.82
N ASN A 4 -23.92 -10.95 -10.69
CA ASN A 4 -23.06 -11.18 -9.53
C ASN A 4 -21.73 -10.43 -9.70
N LYS A 5 -21.58 -9.29 -9.01
CA LYS A 5 -20.31 -8.56 -8.96
C LYS A 5 -19.18 -9.44 -8.37
N LYS A 6 -18.01 -9.37 -8.99
CA LYS A 6 -16.80 -10.06 -8.54
C LYS A 6 -15.89 -9.07 -7.84
N ALA A 7 -15.42 -9.43 -6.66
CA ALA A 7 -14.50 -8.60 -5.88
C ALA A 7 -13.11 -9.22 -5.80
N LEU A 8 -12.07 -8.40 -5.95
CA LEU A 8 -10.70 -8.72 -5.55
C LEU A 8 -10.39 -8.02 -4.24
N VAL A 9 -10.20 -8.81 -3.18
CA VAL A 9 -9.92 -8.29 -1.84
C VAL A 9 -8.47 -8.55 -1.48
N ILE A 10 -7.73 -7.49 -1.13
CA ILE A 10 -6.31 -7.55 -0.78
C ILE A 10 -6.11 -7.07 0.65
N SER A 11 -5.69 -7.98 1.51
CA SER A 11 -5.37 -7.70 2.91
C SER A 11 -4.08 -6.88 3.05
N GLY A 12 -3.88 -6.33 4.24
CA GLY A 12 -2.61 -5.72 4.63
C GLY A 12 -1.50 -6.74 4.85
N GLY A 13 -0.26 -6.28 4.91
CA GLY A 13 0.89 -7.15 5.15
C GLY A 13 2.25 -6.47 5.02
N GLY A 14 2.30 -5.14 4.95
CA GLY A 14 3.54 -4.38 4.77
C GLY A 14 4.28 -4.82 3.50
N SER A 15 5.56 -5.18 3.62
CA SER A 15 6.39 -5.66 2.49
C SER A 15 5.86 -6.94 1.83
N LYS A 16 5.08 -7.76 2.56
CA LYS A 16 4.43 -8.96 2.00
C LYS A 16 3.35 -8.63 0.96
N GLY A 17 2.97 -7.37 0.83
CA GLY A 17 2.09 -6.88 -0.23
C GLY A 17 2.62 -7.22 -1.64
N ALA A 18 3.94 -7.29 -1.83
CA ALA A 18 4.53 -7.72 -3.10
C ALA A 18 4.03 -9.10 -3.55
N PHE A 19 3.84 -10.05 -2.61
CA PHE A 19 3.24 -11.35 -2.90
C PHE A 19 1.79 -11.22 -3.38
N ALA A 20 0.98 -10.40 -2.69
CA ALA A 20 -0.40 -10.17 -3.10
C ALA A 20 -0.49 -9.51 -4.49
N GLY A 21 0.43 -8.58 -4.79
CA GLY A 21 0.57 -7.99 -6.13
C GLY A 21 0.89 -9.03 -7.21
N GLY A 22 1.78 -9.99 -6.91
CA GLY A 22 2.10 -11.11 -7.81
C GLY A 22 0.91 -12.05 -8.05
N VAL A 23 0.15 -12.35 -6.99
CA VAL A 23 -1.10 -13.15 -7.14
C VAL A 23 -2.13 -12.40 -7.99
N ALA A 24 -2.34 -11.10 -7.75
CA ALA A 24 -3.24 -10.28 -8.56
C ALA A 24 -2.81 -10.26 -10.03
N GLN A 25 -1.50 -10.09 -10.31
CA GLN A 25 -0.95 -10.16 -11.66
C GLN A 25 -1.27 -11.48 -12.32
N TYR A 26 -1.05 -12.60 -11.64
CA TYR A 26 -1.35 -13.93 -12.17
C TYR A 26 -2.83 -14.11 -12.49
N LEU A 27 -3.71 -13.72 -11.56
CA LEU A 27 -5.15 -13.85 -11.75
C LEU A 27 -5.66 -12.98 -12.92
N MET A 28 -5.19 -11.74 -13.03
CA MET A 28 -5.69 -10.80 -14.04
C MET A 28 -5.02 -11.01 -15.40
N ASN A 29 -3.71 -11.23 -15.44
CA ASN A 29 -2.97 -11.35 -16.72
C ASN A 29 -2.99 -12.77 -17.28
N GLU A 30 -2.70 -13.79 -16.45
CA GLU A 30 -2.60 -15.18 -16.92
C GLU A 30 -3.97 -15.87 -16.94
N LYS A 31 -4.75 -15.71 -15.87
CA LYS A 31 -6.08 -16.33 -15.77
C LYS A 31 -7.19 -15.46 -16.37
N LYS A 32 -6.88 -14.26 -16.89
CA LYS A 32 -7.83 -13.34 -17.53
C LYS A 32 -9.07 -13.07 -16.68
N ARG A 33 -8.89 -13.02 -15.35
CA ARG A 33 -9.98 -12.73 -14.41
C ARG A 33 -10.24 -11.23 -14.38
N ASN A 34 -11.50 -10.85 -14.51
CA ASN A 34 -11.97 -9.47 -14.36
C ASN A 34 -12.73 -9.34 -13.04
N TYR A 35 -12.62 -8.16 -12.45
CA TYR A 35 -13.25 -7.83 -11.17
C TYR A 35 -13.96 -6.47 -11.30
N ASP A 36 -15.12 -6.36 -10.66
CA ASP A 36 -15.94 -5.15 -10.62
C ASP A 36 -15.61 -4.28 -9.41
N ILE A 37 -15.13 -4.92 -8.34
CA ILE A 37 -14.80 -4.29 -7.06
C ILE A 37 -13.37 -4.65 -6.65
N PHE A 38 -12.60 -3.65 -6.27
CA PHE A 38 -11.25 -3.81 -5.72
C PHE A 38 -11.20 -3.24 -4.30
N LEU A 39 -11.11 -4.10 -3.30
CA LEU A 39 -11.05 -3.70 -1.89
C LEU A 39 -9.67 -3.93 -1.31
N GLY A 40 -9.11 -2.91 -0.67
CA GLY A 40 -7.79 -2.97 -0.08
C GLY A 40 -7.72 -2.52 1.37
N THR A 41 -6.87 -3.20 2.15
CA THR A 41 -6.55 -2.82 3.53
C THR A 41 -5.06 -2.59 3.65
N SER A 42 -4.63 -1.49 4.31
CA SER A 42 -3.20 -1.16 4.52
C SER A 42 -2.43 -1.16 3.18
N THR A 43 -1.45 -2.03 3.02
CA THR A 43 -0.68 -2.17 1.77
C THR A 43 -1.58 -2.50 0.57
N GLY A 44 -2.65 -3.29 0.77
CA GLY A 44 -3.65 -3.55 -0.26
C GLY A 44 -4.33 -2.27 -0.76
N SER A 45 -4.59 -1.30 0.13
CA SER A 45 -5.16 0.00 -0.24
C SER A 45 -4.28 0.79 -1.22
N LEU A 46 -2.96 0.57 -1.21
CA LEU A 46 -2.02 1.21 -2.14
C LEU A 46 -2.01 0.57 -3.53
N MET A 47 -2.57 -0.64 -3.66
CA MET A 47 -2.56 -1.41 -4.90
C MET A 47 -3.85 -1.27 -5.70
N VAL A 48 -4.98 -1.20 -5.00
CA VAL A 48 -6.31 -1.38 -5.62
C VAL A 48 -6.61 -0.40 -6.74
N SER A 49 -6.18 0.86 -6.65
CA SER A 49 -6.38 1.85 -7.72
C SER A 49 -5.62 1.49 -9.01
N HIS A 50 -4.39 0.96 -8.87
CA HIS A 50 -3.60 0.52 -10.02
C HIS A 50 -4.18 -0.75 -10.64
N LEU A 51 -4.64 -1.69 -9.82
CA LEU A 51 -5.25 -2.94 -10.26
C LEU A 51 -6.58 -2.67 -10.97
N ALA A 52 -7.42 -1.79 -10.43
CA ALA A 52 -8.69 -1.39 -11.05
C ALA A 52 -8.51 -0.81 -12.46
N LEU A 53 -7.37 -0.16 -12.72
CA LEU A 53 -7.02 0.37 -14.04
C LEU A 53 -6.15 -0.57 -14.88
N GLY A 54 -5.93 -1.81 -14.44
CA GLY A 54 -5.05 -2.75 -15.13
C GLY A 54 -3.57 -2.34 -15.20
N LYS A 55 -3.14 -1.33 -14.39
CA LYS A 55 -1.77 -0.81 -14.36
C LYS A 55 -0.82 -1.71 -13.56
N ILE A 56 -0.84 -3.00 -13.84
CA ILE A 56 -0.11 -4.02 -13.07
C ILE A 56 1.41 -3.85 -13.18
N ASN A 57 1.92 -3.51 -14.36
CA ASN A 57 3.36 -3.29 -14.55
C ASN A 57 3.86 -2.08 -13.76
N ALA A 58 3.13 -0.98 -13.75
CA ALA A 58 3.45 0.19 -12.93
C ALA A 58 3.46 -0.15 -11.44
N LEU A 59 2.50 -0.95 -10.99
CA LEU A 59 2.45 -1.45 -9.62
C LEU A 59 3.67 -2.31 -9.28
N LYS A 60 4.06 -3.23 -10.18
CA LYS A 60 5.26 -4.06 -10.02
C LYS A 60 6.52 -3.21 -9.88
N GLU A 61 6.71 -2.22 -10.76
CA GLU A 61 7.86 -1.29 -10.69
C GLU A 61 7.89 -0.52 -9.36
N LEU A 62 6.73 -0.02 -8.90
CA LEU A 62 6.64 0.64 -7.61
C LEU A 62 7.12 -0.27 -6.47
N TYR A 63 6.65 -1.52 -6.43
CA TYR A 63 6.99 -2.45 -5.34
C TYR A 63 8.41 -2.99 -5.41
N THR A 64 8.99 -3.14 -6.60
CA THR A 64 10.37 -3.61 -6.76
C THR A 64 11.40 -2.52 -6.45
N ASN A 65 11.05 -1.25 -6.60
CA ASN A 65 11.94 -0.11 -6.37
C ASN A 65 11.78 0.53 -4.97
N VAL A 66 10.81 0.05 -4.17
CA VAL A 66 10.60 0.57 -2.81
C VAL A 66 11.67 0.02 -1.87
N ASN A 67 12.29 0.94 -1.12
CA ASN A 67 13.20 0.63 -0.03
C ASN A 67 12.90 1.52 1.19
N GLN A 68 13.65 1.34 2.28
CA GLN A 68 13.40 2.10 3.50
C GLN A 68 13.53 3.62 3.30
N HIS A 69 14.45 4.08 2.45
CA HIS A 69 14.66 5.51 2.19
C HIS A 69 13.53 6.12 1.35
N THR A 70 12.89 5.31 0.50
CA THR A 70 11.72 5.77 -0.29
C THR A 70 10.45 5.84 0.56
N ILE A 71 10.39 5.13 1.69
CA ILE A 71 9.26 5.12 2.61
C ILE A 71 9.44 6.16 3.71
N PHE A 72 10.58 6.11 4.39
CA PHE A 72 10.84 6.93 5.58
C PHE A 72 11.68 8.16 5.24
N SER A 73 11.20 9.33 5.64
CA SER A 73 12.03 10.55 5.70
C SER A 73 12.92 10.55 6.95
N ASN A 74 12.48 9.85 8.00
CA ASN A 74 13.25 9.55 9.19
C ASN A 74 13.05 8.08 9.52
N ASN A 75 14.09 7.28 9.23
CA ASN A 75 14.01 5.82 9.33
C ASN A 75 14.25 5.36 10.76
N PRO A 76 13.27 4.71 11.41
CA PRO A 76 13.43 4.18 12.76
C PRO A 76 14.20 2.85 12.82
N PHE A 77 14.56 2.27 11.68
CA PHE A 77 15.17 0.94 11.59
C PHE A 77 16.61 1.01 11.11
N ILE A 78 17.42 0.10 11.63
CA ILE A 78 18.77 -0.17 11.15
C ILE A 78 18.82 -1.61 10.66
N ILE A 79 19.38 -1.82 9.47
CA ILE A 79 19.66 -3.16 8.95
C ILE A 79 21.10 -3.50 9.32
N LYS A 80 21.29 -4.56 10.10
CA LYS A 80 22.60 -5.13 10.45
C LYS A 80 22.73 -6.51 9.81
N LYS A 81 23.89 -6.81 9.26
CA LYS A 81 24.21 -8.18 8.86
C LYS A 81 24.68 -8.96 10.07
N LYS A 82 24.01 -10.07 10.39
CA LYS A 82 24.41 -11.00 11.45
C LYS A 82 24.35 -12.42 10.87
N HIS A 83 25.49 -13.14 10.94
CA HIS A 83 25.61 -14.50 10.37
C HIS A 83 25.16 -14.63 8.90
N GLY A 84 25.44 -13.61 8.08
CA GLY A 84 25.04 -13.60 6.65
C GLY A 84 23.61 -13.16 6.37
N GLU A 85 22.76 -13.02 7.37
CA GLU A 85 21.38 -12.58 7.27
C GLU A 85 21.19 -11.11 7.64
N ASN A 86 20.20 -10.47 7.03
CA ASN A 86 19.81 -9.10 7.35
C ASN A 86 18.89 -9.12 8.58
N VAL A 87 19.37 -8.57 9.69
CA VAL A 87 18.58 -8.38 10.91
C VAL A 87 18.14 -6.92 11.00
N ILE A 88 16.85 -6.69 11.11
CA ILE A 88 16.26 -5.37 11.29
C ILE A 88 16.14 -5.08 12.78
N THR A 89 16.76 -3.99 13.23
CA THR A 89 16.69 -3.52 14.61
C THR A 89 16.17 -2.09 14.68
N ILE A 90 15.57 -1.71 15.80
CA ILE A 90 15.14 -0.32 16.03
C ILE A 90 16.38 0.54 16.31
N ASN A 91 16.42 1.72 15.71
CA ASN A 91 17.41 2.75 16.00
C ASN A 91 17.01 3.51 17.28
N HIS A 92 17.34 2.94 18.43
CA HIS A 92 16.96 3.50 19.74
C HIS A 92 17.44 4.95 19.94
N LEU A 93 18.65 5.28 19.48
CA LEU A 93 19.20 6.63 19.60
C LEU A 93 18.40 7.63 18.78
N ASN A 94 18.08 7.30 17.54
CA ASN A 94 17.25 8.16 16.68
C ASN A 94 15.83 8.28 17.20
N THR A 95 15.28 7.20 17.74
CA THR A 95 13.96 7.18 18.38
C THR A 95 13.92 8.10 19.60
N LEU A 96 14.91 7.99 20.48
CA LEU A 96 15.03 8.86 21.67
C LEU A 96 15.18 10.33 21.28
N TRP A 97 16.05 10.63 20.30
CA TRP A 97 16.23 11.97 19.75
C TRP A 97 14.94 12.56 19.20
N ASN A 98 14.15 11.74 18.49
CA ASN A 98 12.85 12.16 17.99
C ASN A 98 11.87 12.51 19.12
N LEU A 99 11.82 11.71 20.18
CA LEU A 99 10.97 11.96 21.35
C LEU A 99 11.38 13.25 22.07
N ILE A 100 12.68 13.48 22.27
CA ILE A 100 13.21 14.71 22.90
C ILE A 100 12.83 15.94 22.08
N ASN A 101 12.83 15.85 20.74
CA ASN A 101 12.43 16.93 19.84
C ASN A 101 10.88 17.03 19.65
N GLY A 102 10.10 16.44 20.54
CA GLY A 102 8.63 16.55 20.52
C GLY A 102 7.94 15.80 19.39
N ARG A 103 8.64 14.88 18.70
CA ARG A 103 8.03 14.05 17.66
C ARG A 103 7.24 12.92 18.31
N LYS A 104 5.99 12.73 17.88
CA LYS A 104 5.05 11.76 18.45
C LYS A 104 5.15 10.36 17.82
N THR A 105 6.13 10.13 16.91
CA THR A 105 6.26 8.88 16.17
C THR A 105 7.70 8.38 16.16
N PHE A 106 7.89 7.05 16.11
CA PHE A 106 9.21 6.42 16.03
C PHE A 106 9.97 6.78 14.75
N GLY A 107 9.25 7.10 13.67
CA GLY A 107 9.81 7.53 12.40
C GLY A 107 8.79 8.32 11.60
N GLU A 108 9.22 8.96 10.53
CA GLU A 108 8.36 9.76 9.66
C GLU A 108 8.24 9.15 8.28
N SER A 109 7.03 8.98 7.80
CA SER A 109 6.68 8.41 6.48
C SER A 109 6.33 9.48 5.44
N LYS A 110 6.96 10.67 5.52
CA LYS A 110 6.71 11.76 4.56
C LYS A 110 7.01 11.35 3.11
N ASN A 111 8.06 10.54 2.93
CA ASN A 111 8.45 10.05 1.62
C ASN A 111 7.38 9.11 1.03
N LEU A 112 6.83 8.19 1.84
CA LEU A 112 5.71 7.34 1.41
C LEU A 112 4.50 8.17 0.98
N ARG A 113 4.16 9.22 1.75
CA ARG A 113 3.06 10.12 1.40
C ARG A 113 3.29 10.83 0.06
N LYS A 114 4.53 11.29 -0.20
CA LYS A 114 4.90 11.87 -1.50
C LYS A 114 4.82 10.84 -2.62
N LEU A 115 5.28 9.60 -2.37
CA LEU A 115 5.21 8.51 -3.33
C LEU A 115 3.76 8.19 -3.69
N ILE A 116 2.87 8.09 -2.70
CA ILE A 116 1.44 7.86 -2.93
C ILE A 116 0.86 8.99 -3.78
N LYS A 117 1.05 10.26 -3.39
CA LYS A 117 0.53 11.43 -4.13
C LYS A 117 1.03 11.50 -5.59
N LYS A 118 2.25 11.03 -5.85
CA LYS A 118 2.82 10.98 -7.20
C LYS A 118 2.18 9.90 -8.06
N ASN A 119 1.83 8.76 -7.47
CA ASN A 119 1.43 7.56 -8.20
C ASN A 119 -0.09 7.26 -8.14
N VAL A 120 -0.81 7.89 -7.22
CA VAL A 120 -2.28 7.83 -7.13
C VAL A 120 -2.80 9.23 -7.41
N THR A 121 -3.25 9.47 -8.64
CA THR A 121 -3.62 10.78 -9.16
C THR A 121 -5.13 10.93 -9.28
N GLU A 122 -5.60 12.16 -9.34
CA GLU A 122 -7.01 12.47 -9.57
C GLU A 122 -7.51 11.90 -10.91
N GLU A 123 -6.67 11.95 -11.96
CA GLU A 123 -6.96 11.33 -13.25
C GLU A 123 -7.24 9.83 -13.13
N MET A 124 -6.52 9.12 -12.25
CA MET A 124 -6.78 7.70 -12.00
C MET A 124 -8.18 7.48 -11.44
N PHE A 125 -8.61 8.32 -10.49
CA PHE A 125 -9.95 8.23 -9.92
C PHE A 125 -11.04 8.49 -10.97
N LEU A 126 -10.87 9.52 -11.80
CA LEU A 126 -11.78 9.79 -12.90
C LEU A 126 -11.90 8.61 -13.88
N ASN A 127 -10.79 7.96 -14.20
CA ASN A 127 -10.78 6.79 -15.07
C ASN A 127 -11.43 5.55 -14.40
N ILE A 128 -11.25 5.36 -13.08
CA ILE A 128 -11.93 4.29 -12.34
C ILE A 128 -13.45 4.47 -12.40
N ILE A 129 -13.93 5.69 -12.13
CA ILE A 129 -15.36 6.02 -12.20
C ILE A 129 -15.90 5.78 -13.63
N LYS A 130 -15.16 6.24 -14.65
CA LYS A 130 -15.54 6.06 -16.04
C LYS A 130 -15.65 4.60 -16.47
N ASN A 131 -14.86 3.72 -15.87
CA ASN A 131 -14.85 2.29 -16.16
C ASN A 131 -15.91 1.49 -15.36
N ASP A 132 -16.78 2.16 -14.60
CA ASP A 132 -17.77 1.53 -13.71
C ASP A 132 -17.14 0.50 -12.75
N THR A 133 -15.92 0.79 -12.32
CA THR A 133 -15.17 -0.06 -11.39
C THR A 133 -15.19 0.57 -10.00
N GLU A 134 -15.47 -0.22 -8.99
CA GLU A 134 -15.51 0.24 -7.59
C GLU A 134 -14.18 -0.03 -6.89
N VAL A 135 -13.60 1.00 -6.29
CA VAL A 135 -12.39 0.89 -5.46
C VAL A 135 -12.76 1.25 -4.03
N VAL A 136 -12.48 0.33 -3.11
CA VAL A 136 -12.78 0.48 -1.68
C VAL A 136 -11.50 0.39 -0.87
N VAL A 137 -11.30 1.33 0.05
CA VAL A 137 -10.19 1.28 1.00
C VAL A 137 -10.70 1.27 2.44
N THR A 138 -10.07 0.48 3.30
CA THR A 138 -10.39 0.47 4.71
C THR A 138 -9.61 1.55 5.46
N VAL A 139 -10.29 2.29 6.31
CA VAL A 139 -9.73 3.38 7.12
C VAL A 139 -10.09 3.17 8.58
N SER A 140 -9.11 3.24 9.48
CA SER A 140 -9.35 3.27 10.92
C SER A 140 -9.64 4.70 11.36
N ASN A 141 -10.88 4.99 11.74
CA ASN A 141 -11.27 6.25 12.34
C ASN A 141 -11.04 6.18 13.84
N LEU A 142 -9.89 6.68 14.31
CA LEU A 142 -9.51 6.62 15.72
C LEU A 142 -10.41 7.48 16.62
N SER A 143 -10.91 8.58 16.10
CA SER A 143 -11.82 9.46 16.87
C SER A 143 -13.18 8.82 17.10
N ALA A 144 -13.67 8.06 16.13
CA ALA A 144 -14.95 7.35 16.23
C ALA A 144 -14.79 5.89 16.68
N ASN A 145 -13.56 5.42 16.92
CA ASN A 145 -13.19 4.06 17.29
C ASN A 145 -13.86 2.98 16.40
N LYS A 146 -13.82 3.19 15.09
CA LYS A 146 -14.44 2.29 14.11
C LYS A 146 -13.61 2.16 12.84
N VAL A 147 -13.85 1.05 12.11
CA VAL A 147 -13.37 0.87 10.74
C VAL A 147 -14.40 1.44 9.77
N GLU A 148 -13.95 2.21 8.82
CA GLU A 148 -14.76 2.77 7.74
C GLU A 148 -14.26 2.26 6.39
N TYR A 149 -15.18 2.10 5.46
CA TYR A 149 -14.90 1.79 4.07
C TYR A 149 -15.14 3.06 3.25
N LYS A 150 -14.09 3.48 2.51
CA LYS A 150 -14.15 4.67 1.65
C LYS A 150 -14.11 4.22 0.20
N THR A 151 -15.03 4.69 -0.59
CA THR A 151 -15.13 4.50 -2.04
C THR A 151 -14.78 5.81 -2.75
#